data_2c93301ac2a2d0826c70e2e0cef7ad7f
#
_entry.id   2c93301ac2a2d0826c70e2e0cef7ad7f
#
_cell.length_a   1.000
_cell.length_b   1.000
_cell.length_c   1.000
_cell.angle_alpha   90.00
_cell.angle_beta   90.00
_cell.angle_gamma   90.00
#
_symmetry.space_group_name_H-M   'P 1'
#
loop_
_entity.id
_entity.type
_entity.pdbx_description
1 polymer ?
#
loop_
_entity_poly.entity_id
_entity_poly.type
_entity_poly.pdbx_seq_one_letter_code
_entity_poly.pdbx_strand_id
1 'polypeptide(L)'
;MKNLGRVLCLLVFGCAHAQSPTVAIRGVTVVDVRDGSLDPEQTVLVAGNRIAAVGSVREVAVPDDAMVVEAAGRYLIPGLWDMHVHSVANVALDSSLRWVAAQDWHFPLFLAHGVTGVRNMNDGTGDVTLALTKAVKRQLAEGVLRGPPRFLSAGPALDGDPPLGSNPVIVRTAPEARAAVQQLVSNGADLVKVYENLSREAYFAIMDEAQRRKIPVDGHVPFRITPEEAADAGQRTAEHPEALAAGCSRRAEAERKRFASVLADYDSLPDGEKFLAMFRHARALYDSRDPTACASAIETYRRNGVAVTADLLAYHHVVHAEQVLLDPARMRLVPQEIRRNWENWFQSETTREFQSILRPIVPLELENVRLLNEADVLLLAATDVGVPLQVPGISLHVELERLVEAGLSPLEALQSATLNPARVLKMADSLGTIEPGKLADLVLLDANPLEDIRNTQKIRAVVADGRLYRRADLDQLLAGRQ
;
A
#
# COMPACT_ATOMS: atom_id res chain seq x y z
N MET A 1 -19.56 -28.68 -68.09
CA MET A 1 -18.48 -27.80 -67.66
C MET A 1 -18.46 -27.90 -66.13
N LYS A 2 -17.36 -28.40 -65.62
CA LYS A 2 -17.22 -28.88 -64.24
C LYS A 2 -16.86 -27.74 -63.30
N ASN A 3 -17.66 -27.47 -62.27
CA ASN A 3 -17.35 -26.55 -61.16
C ASN A 3 -16.45 -27.25 -60.13
N LEU A 4 -15.22 -26.81 -59.99
CA LEU A 4 -14.33 -27.19 -58.88
C LEU A 4 -14.57 -26.23 -57.72
N GLY A 5 -15.20 -26.71 -56.65
CA GLY A 5 -15.26 -26.04 -55.37
C GLY A 5 -13.92 -26.19 -54.62
N ARG A 6 -13.24 -25.08 -54.38
CA ARG A 6 -12.06 -25.04 -53.49
C ARG A 6 -12.56 -24.95 -52.04
N VAL A 7 -12.32 -25.99 -51.26
CA VAL A 7 -12.46 -26.00 -49.80
C VAL A 7 -11.21 -25.31 -49.23
N LEU A 8 -11.42 -24.16 -48.58
CA LEU A 8 -10.39 -23.46 -47.87
C LEU A 8 -10.38 -23.96 -46.40
N CYS A 9 -9.44 -24.85 -46.07
CA CYS A 9 -9.19 -25.25 -44.69
C CYS A 9 -8.52 -24.08 -43.96
N LEU A 10 -9.29 -23.37 -43.10
CA LEU A 10 -8.75 -22.44 -42.12
C LEU A 10 -8.11 -23.25 -40.97
N LEU A 11 -6.81 -23.34 -40.97
CA LEU A 11 -6.01 -23.78 -39.82
C LEU A 11 -6.10 -22.70 -38.75
N VAL A 12 -6.97 -22.91 -37.77
CA VAL A 12 -6.98 -22.12 -36.53
C VAL A 12 -5.77 -22.58 -35.71
N PHE A 13 -4.67 -21.82 -35.77
CA PHE A 13 -3.60 -21.95 -34.79
C PHE A 13 -4.13 -21.45 -33.45
N GLY A 14 -4.63 -22.37 -32.63
CA GLY A 14 -4.82 -22.07 -31.20
C GLY A 14 -3.46 -21.80 -30.59
N CYS A 15 -3.22 -20.56 -30.17
CA CYS A 15 -2.13 -20.26 -29.23
C CYS A 15 -2.39 -21.07 -27.95
N ALA A 16 -1.74 -22.23 -27.84
CA ALA A 16 -1.64 -22.93 -26.57
C ALA A 16 -0.88 -21.98 -25.61
N HIS A 17 -1.60 -21.28 -24.75
CA HIS A 17 -0.98 -20.69 -23.58
C HIS A 17 -0.37 -21.86 -22.81
N ALA A 18 0.96 -21.90 -22.73
CA ALA A 18 1.65 -22.84 -21.86
C ALA A 18 1.08 -22.65 -20.46
N GLN A 19 0.33 -23.64 -19.97
CA GLN A 19 -0.19 -23.61 -18.60
C GLN A 19 1.02 -23.49 -17.67
N SER A 20 0.97 -22.56 -16.71
CA SER A 20 1.99 -22.48 -15.66
C SER A 20 2.10 -23.85 -14.99
N PRO A 21 3.31 -24.37 -14.76
CA PRO A 21 3.48 -25.66 -14.14
C PRO A 21 2.80 -25.68 -12.76
N THR A 22 2.21 -26.80 -12.41
CA THR A 22 1.63 -27.02 -11.08
C THR A 22 2.71 -26.93 -10.01
N VAL A 23 2.44 -26.22 -8.92
CA VAL A 23 3.34 -26.09 -7.75
C VAL A 23 2.71 -26.79 -6.56
N ALA A 24 3.45 -27.65 -5.89
CA ALA A 24 3.05 -28.29 -4.63
C ALA A 24 3.95 -27.87 -3.49
N ILE A 25 3.42 -27.18 -2.47
CA ILE A 25 4.11 -26.88 -1.21
C ILE A 25 3.68 -27.97 -0.22
N ARG A 26 4.61 -28.87 0.13
CA ARG A 26 4.30 -30.10 0.84
C ARG A 26 4.84 -30.11 2.27
N GLY A 27 4.02 -30.58 3.22
CA GLY A 27 4.41 -30.73 4.63
C GLY A 27 4.49 -29.41 5.40
N VAL A 28 3.86 -28.35 4.88
CA VAL A 28 3.89 -27.01 5.44
C VAL A 28 2.89 -26.85 6.60
N THR A 29 3.17 -25.98 7.54
CA THR A 29 2.16 -25.48 8.49
C THR A 29 1.47 -24.27 7.85
N VAL A 30 0.18 -24.38 7.55
CA VAL A 30 -0.63 -23.26 7.07
C VAL A 30 -1.05 -22.40 8.28
N VAL A 31 -0.81 -21.10 8.20
CA VAL A 31 -1.26 -20.12 9.19
C VAL A 31 -2.63 -19.61 8.77
N ASP A 32 -3.68 -19.93 9.52
CA ASP A 32 -4.98 -19.31 9.29
C ASP A 32 -5.00 -17.91 9.91
N VAL A 33 -4.94 -16.91 9.03
CA VAL A 33 -4.92 -15.49 9.45
C VAL A 33 -6.27 -15.00 9.98
N ARG A 34 -7.33 -15.82 9.98
CA ARG A 34 -8.65 -15.46 10.52
C ARG A 34 -8.65 -15.51 12.04
N ASP A 35 -8.03 -16.55 12.61
CA ASP A 35 -8.05 -16.85 14.05
C ASP A 35 -6.69 -17.21 14.64
N GLY A 36 -5.64 -17.31 13.83
CA GLY A 36 -4.28 -17.66 14.24
C GLY A 36 -4.06 -19.16 14.45
N SER A 37 -4.99 -20.02 14.03
CA SER A 37 -4.77 -21.47 14.09
C SER A 37 -3.64 -21.88 13.14
N LEU A 38 -2.95 -22.96 13.53
CA LEU A 38 -1.84 -23.54 12.80
C LEU A 38 -2.24 -24.93 12.33
N ASP A 39 -2.33 -25.12 11.01
CA ASP A 39 -2.64 -26.41 10.39
C ASP A 39 -1.33 -27.07 9.90
N PRO A 40 -0.74 -27.99 10.68
CA PRO A 40 0.54 -28.61 10.33
C PRO A 40 0.35 -29.68 9.24
N GLU A 41 1.48 -30.09 8.62
CA GLU A 41 1.56 -31.18 7.67
C GLU A 41 0.59 -31.07 6.48
N GLN A 42 0.35 -29.82 6.02
CA GLN A 42 -0.51 -29.55 4.87
C GLN A 42 0.26 -29.67 3.54
N THR A 43 -0.47 -30.01 2.49
CA THR A 43 -0.07 -29.82 1.11
C THR A 43 -0.96 -28.75 0.49
N VAL A 44 -0.33 -27.70 -0.06
CA VAL A 44 -1.02 -26.66 -0.83
C VAL A 44 -0.65 -26.85 -2.30
N LEU A 45 -1.65 -27.16 -3.12
CA LEU A 45 -1.49 -27.37 -4.56
C LEU A 45 -1.92 -26.11 -5.31
N VAL A 46 -1.05 -25.60 -6.16
CA VAL A 46 -1.32 -24.43 -7.02
C VAL A 46 -1.36 -24.90 -8.48
N ALA A 47 -2.44 -24.57 -9.17
CA ALA A 47 -2.61 -24.82 -10.60
C ALA A 47 -2.96 -23.50 -11.32
N GLY A 48 -2.16 -23.14 -12.32
CA GLY A 48 -2.26 -21.81 -12.92
C GLY A 48 -1.99 -20.74 -11.86
N ASN A 49 -2.90 -19.77 -11.72
CA ASN A 49 -2.78 -18.72 -10.73
C ASN A 49 -3.68 -18.89 -9.49
N ARG A 50 -4.19 -20.12 -9.27
CA ARG A 50 -5.11 -20.39 -8.15
C ARG A 50 -4.64 -21.54 -7.28
N ILE A 51 -5.05 -21.49 -6.03
CA ILE A 51 -4.94 -22.60 -5.09
C ILE A 51 -5.97 -23.66 -5.52
N ALA A 52 -5.48 -24.81 -5.94
CA ALA A 52 -6.32 -25.92 -6.41
C ALA A 52 -6.81 -26.79 -5.26
N ALA A 53 -5.95 -27.04 -4.26
CA ALA A 53 -6.28 -27.84 -3.10
C ALA A 53 -5.44 -27.41 -1.89
N VAL A 54 -6.02 -27.59 -0.69
CA VAL A 54 -5.36 -27.49 0.61
C VAL A 54 -5.85 -28.68 1.44
N GLY A 55 -4.95 -29.42 2.04
CA GLY A 55 -5.29 -30.55 2.90
C GLY A 55 -4.06 -31.29 3.39
N SER A 56 -4.25 -32.32 4.21
CA SER A 56 -3.14 -33.07 4.77
C SER A 56 -2.27 -33.71 3.68
N VAL A 57 -1.00 -33.95 3.97
CA VAL A 57 -0.04 -34.63 3.05
C VAL A 57 -0.50 -36.03 2.60
N ARG A 58 -1.49 -36.61 3.29
CA ARG A 58 -2.06 -37.91 2.97
C ARG A 58 -3.26 -37.85 2.04
N GLU A 59 -3.95 -36.71 2.00
CA GLU A 59 -5.22 -36.51 1.28
C GLU A 59 -5.01 -35.82 -0.08
N VAL A 60 -4.09 -34.86 -0.14
CA VAL A 60 -3.83 -34.13 -1.39
C VAL A 60 -2.81 -34.88 -2.24
N ALA A 61 -3.28 -35.45 -3.35
CA ALA A 61 -2.43 -36.09 -4.34
C ALA A 61 -1.61 -35.01 -5.10
N VAL A 62 -0.31 -35.16 -5.12
CA VAL A 62 0.60 -34.29 -5.88
C VAL A 62 0.81 -34.91 -7.27
N PRO A 63 0.54 -34.19 -8.37
CA PRO A 63 0.84 -34.66 -9.72
C PRO A 63 2.32 -34.95 -9.93
N ASP A 64 2.67 -35.97 -10.73
CA ASP A 64 4.06 -36.35 -10.97
C ASP A 64 4.90 -35.26 -11.65
N ASP A 65 4.26 -34.38 -12.43
CA ASP A 65 4.86 -33.26 -13.15
C ASP A 65 4.89 -31.96 -12.34
N ALA A 66 4.40 -31.97 -11.08
CA ALA A 66 4.37 -30.79 -10.25
C ALA A 66 5.79 -30.39 -9.76
N MET A 67 6.04 -29.09 -9.70
CA MET A 67 7.20 -28.54 -9.00
C MET A 67 6.98 -28.63 -7.49
N VAL A 68 7.66 -29.56 -6.84
CA VAL A 68 7.52 -29.78 -5.39
C VAL A 68 8.49 -28.87 -4.61
N VAL A 69 7.94 -28.25 -3.57
CA VAL A 69 8.67 -27.53 -2.51
C VAL A 69 8.45 -28.26 -1.19
N GLU A 70 9.45 -29.00 -0.71
CA GLU A 70 9.39 -29.62 0.61
C GLU A 70 9.49 -28.51 1.69
N ALA A 71 8.46 -28.46 2.56
CA ALA A 71 8.26 -27.37 3.48
C ALA A 71 7.99 -27.81 4.94
N ALA A 72 8.44 -29.04 5.29
CA ALA A 72 8.32 -29.52 6.66
C ALA A 72 9.01 -28.57 7.66
N GLY A 73 8.30 -28.22 8.75
CA GLY A 73 8.78 -27.28 9.77
C GLY A 73 8.75 -25.81 9.34
N ARG A 74 8.11 -25.49 8.21
CA ARG A 74 7.93 -24.11 7.71
C ARG A 74 6.48 -23.67 7.78
N TYR A 75 6.27 -22.35 7.62
CA TYR A 75 4.98 -21.70 7.76
C TYR A 75 4.58 -21.04 6.45
N LEU A 76 3.32 -21.17 6.06
CA LEU A 76 2.76 -20.56 4.86
C LEU A 76 1.71 -19.54 5.25
N ILE A 77 1.90 -18.32 4.75
CA ILE A 77 0.95 -17.22 4.92
C ILE A 77 0.46 -16.71 3.56
N PRO A 78 -0.69 -16.00 3.49
CA PRO A 78 -1.06 -15.27 2.29
C PRO A 78 0.00 -14.24 1.91
N GLY A 79 0.05 -13.87 0.64
CA GLY A 79 0.92 -12.80 0.16
C GLY A 79 0.60 -11.47 0.84
N LEU A 80 1.65 -10.71 1.16
CA LEU A 80 1.55 -9.45 1.87
C LEU A 80 1.09 -8.31 0.95
N TRP A 81 0.37 -7.36 1.51
CA TRP A 81 -0.06 -6.11 0.86
C TRP A 81 0.55 -4.89 1.55
N ASP A 82 1.05 -3.97 0.74
CA ASP A 82 1.42 -2.61 1.17
C ASP A 82 0.34 -1.64 0.67
N MET A 83 -0.44 -1.10 1.60
CA MET A 83 -1.66 -0.36 1.28
C MET A 83 -1.45 1.13 1.05
N HIS A 84 -0.20 1.63 1.09
CA HIS A 84 0.14 2.98 0.74
C HIS A 84 1.56 3.06 0.19
N VAL A 85 1.68 3.22 -1.13
CA VAL A 85 2.96 3.41 -1.79
C VAL A 85 2.87 4.50 -2.86
N HIS A 86 4.01 5.07 -3.22
CA HIS A 86 4.20 6.04 -4.31
C HIS A 86 5.23 5.51 -5.32
N SER A 87 5.02 4.30 -5.82
CA SER A 87 6.01 3.63 -6.68
C SER A 87 6.09 4.18 -8.09
N VAL A 88 5.10 4.99 -8.49
CA VAL A 88 5.02 5.61 -9.83
C VAL A 88 5.29 7.12 -9.78
N ALA A 89 5.06 7.78 -8.63
CA ALA A 89 5.02 9.23 -8.52
C ALA A 89 6.37 9.96 -8.60
N ASN A 90 7.44 9.38 -8.11
CA ASN A 90 8.69 10.11 -7.86
C ASN A 90 9.71 10.07 -8.99
N VAL A 91 9.27 9.83 -10.21
CA VAL A 91 10.16 9.51 -11.33
C VAL A 91 10.13 10.53 -12.45
N ALA A 92 9.28 11.49 -12.38
CA ALA A 92 9.06 12.44 -13.45
C ALA A 92 10.01 13.64 -13.36
N LEU A 93 11.25 13.50 -13.83
CA LEU A 93 12.07 14.66 -14.15
C LEU A 93 12.68 14.61 -15.54
N ASP A 94 12.51 13.54 -16.30
CA ASP A 94 13.01 13.51 -17.66
C ASP A 94 12.09 12.69 -18.58
N SER A 95 11.66 13.30 -19.66
CA SER A 95 10.54 12.90 -20.51
C SER A 95 10.75 11.64 -21.34
N SER A 96 11.82 10.88 -21.19
CA SER A 96 12.02 9.84 -22.17
C SER A 96 12.39 8.44 -21.68
N LEU A 97 13.18 8.22 -20.67
CA LEU A 97 13.65 6.86 -20.36
C LEU A 97 14.15 6.61 -18.92
N ARG A 98 14.50 7.63 -18.15
CA ARG A 98 14.94 7.48 -16.75
C ARG A 98 13.87 6.93 -15.83
N TRP A 99 12.68 7.01 -16.25
CA TRP A 99 11.46 6.65 -15.60
C TRP A 99 11.29 5.14 -15.41
N VAL A 100 11.58 4.35 -16.44
CA VAL A 100 11.57 2.88 -16.37
C VAL A 100 12.67 2.39 -15.43
N ALA A 101 13.84 3.03 -15.45
CA ALA A 101 14.97 2.65 -14.60
C ALA A 101 14.73 2.88 -13.10
N ALA A 102 14.01 3.92 -12.70
CA ALA A 102 13.75 4.18 -11.29
C ALA A 102 12.66 3.26 -10.70
N GLN A 103 11.70 2.82 -11.50
CA GLN A 103 10.71 1.81 -11.09
C GLN A 103 11.29 0.40 -10.97
N ASP A 104 12.30 0.09 -11.75
CA ASP A 104 12.95 -1.21 -11.73
C ASP A 104 13.49 -1.61 -10.36
N TRP A 105 13.73 -0.66 -9.45
CA TRP A 105 14.22 -1.00 -8.12
C TRP A 105 13.12 -1.18 -7.06
N HIS A 106 11.93 -0.61 -7.24
CA HIS A 106 10.81 -0.79 -6.30
C HIS A 106 10.18 -2.19 -6.42
N PHE A 107 9.77 -2.53 -7.64
CA PHE A 107 8.93 -3.71 -7.87
C PHE A 107 9.60 -5.05 -7.50
N PRO A 108 10.86 -5.33 -7.91
CA PRO A 108 11.52 -6.55 -7.50
C PRO A 108 11.77 -6.63 -5.99
N LEU A 109 11.98 -5.50 -5.32
CA LEU A 109 12.15 -5.48 -3.87
C LEU A 109 10.87 -5.87 -3.15
N PHE A 110 9.71 -5.35 -3.56
CA PHE A 110 8.43 -5.78 -3.03
C PHE A 110 8.29 -7.30 -3.11
N LEU A 111 8.48 -7.87 -4.31
CA LEU A 111 8.34 -9.30 -4.54
C LEU A 111 9.34 -10.12 -3.72
N ALA A 112 10.60 -9.69 -3.65
CA ALA A 112 11.65 -10.38 -2.90
C ALA A 112 11.39 -10.42 -1.39
N HIS A 113 10.57 -9.50 -0.90
CA HIS A 113 10.14 -9.41 0.51
C HIS A 113 8.68 -9.87 0.72
N GLY A 114 8.12 -10.68 -0.21
CA GLY A 114 6.81 -11.30 -0.04
C GLY A 114 5.61 -10.38 -0.22
N VAL A 115 5.83 -9.14 -0.68
CA VAL A 115 4.74 -8.23 -1.01
C VAL A 115 4.21 -8.56 -2.40
N THR A 116 2.99 -9.08 -2.46
CA THR A 116 2.32 -9.51 -3.70
C THR A 116 1.24 -8.54 -4.17
N GLY A 117 0.87 -7.60 -3.32
CA GLY A 117 -0.09 -6.56 -3.65
C GLY A 117 0.35 -5.19 -3.13
N VAL A 118 0.09 -4.16 -3.93
CA VAL A 118 0.35 -2.76 -3.53
C VAL A 118 -0.80 -1.86 -3.98
N ARG A 119 -1.10 -0.85 -3.17
CA ARG A 119 -2.01 0.24 -3.51
C ARG A 119 -1.22 1.53 -3.67
N ASN A 120 -1.06 1.96 -4.93
CA ASN A 120 -0.32 3.17 -5.28
C ASN A 120 -1.25 4.39 -5.18
N MET A 121 -0.90 5.32 -4.28
CA MET A 121 -1.81 6.36 -3.80
C MET A 121 -1.64 7.71 -4.50
N ASN A 122 -0.62 7.88 -5.31
CA ASN A 122 -0.45 9.02 -6.20
C ASN A 122 0.57 8.67 -7.28
N ASP A 123 0.22 8.88 -8.53
CA ASP A 123 1.08 8.60 -9.67
C ASP A 123 1.81 9.85 -10.20
N GLY A 124 1.69 11.02 -9.56
CA GLY A 124 2.22 12.30 -10.08
C GLY A 124 1.33 12.93 -11.16
N THR A 125 1.86 13.77 -12.02
CA THR A 125 1.09 14.68 -12.87
C THR A 125 0.42 14.08 -14.11
N GLY A 126 -0.89 14.32 -14.23
CA GLY A 126 -1.61 14.41 -15.51
C GLY A 126 -1.82 13.11 -16.30
N ASP A 127 -2.19 13.25 -17.56
CA ASP A 127 -2.53 12.12 -18.46
C ASP A 127 -1.38 11.15 -18.72
N VAL A 128 -0.14 11.61 -18.64
CA VAL A 128 1.07 10.78 -18.81
C VAL A 128 1.13 9.70 -17.74
N THR A 129 0.72 10.01 -16.53
CA THR A 129 0.84 9.14 -15.37
C THR A 129 -0.09 7.94 -15.45
N LEU A 130 -1.33 8.13 -15.87
CA LEU A 130 -2.27 7.02 -16.04
C LEU A 130 -1.91 6.11 -17.21
N ALA A 131 -1.38 6.67 -18.32
CA ALA A 131 -0.84 5.87 -19.42
C ALA A 131 0.29 4.96 -18.94
N LEU A 132 1.09 5.46 -18.05
CA LEU A 132 2.22 4.77 -17.46
C LEU A 132 1.79 3.72 -16.44
N THR A 133 0.84 4.03 -15.55
CA THR A 133 0.23 3.04 -14.68
C THR A 133 -0.33 1.86 -15.47
N LYS A 134 -0.98 2.12 -16.61
CA LYS A 134 -1.43 1.06 -17.54
C LYS A 134 -0.27 0.25 -18.09
N ALA A 135 0.84 0.91 -18.45
CA ALA A 135 2.04 0.23 -18.93
C ALA A 135 2.66 -0.65 -17.84
N VAL A 136 2.76 -0.15 -16.60
CA VAL A 136 3.22 -0.92 -15.44
C VAL A 136 2.35 -2.14 -15.21
N LYS A 137 1.02 -1.96 -15.11
CA LYS A 137 0.07 -3.07 -14.94
C LYS A 137 0.23 -4.14 -16.03
N ARG A 138 0.37 -3.71 -17.29
CA ARG A 138 0.59 -4.62 -18.40
C ARG A 138 1.93 -5.36 -18.28
N GLN A 139 3.02 -4.67 -17.99
CA GLN A 139 4.35 -5.29 -17.86
C GLN A 139 4.42 -6.28 -16.68
N LEU A 140 3.72 -5.99 -15.57
CA LEU A 140 3.58 -6.92 -14.46
C LEU A 140 2.80 -8.17 -14.89
N ALA A 141 1.66 -8.00 -15.58
CA ALA A 141 0.84 -9.11 -16.07
C ALA A 141 1.57 -9.98 -17.10
N GLU A 142 2.37 -9.38 -17.97
CA GLU A 142 3.19 -10.07 -18.98
C GLU A 142 4.47 -10.69 -18.37
N GLY A 143 4.80 -10.39 -17.10
CA GLY A 143 6.02 -10.84 -16.42
C GLY A 143 7.31 -10.19 -16.94
N VAL A 144 7.18 -9.10 -17.72
CA VAL A 144 8.30 -8.28 -18.19
C VAL A 144 8.89 -7.51 -17.02
N LEU A 145 8.03 -6.85 -16.22
CA LEU A 145 8.40 -6.27 -14.95
C LEU A 145 8.13 -7.30 -13.85
N ARG A 146 9.17 -7.61 -13.06
CA ARG A 146 9.02 -8.52 -11.92
C ARG A 146 8.67 -7.74 -10.68
N GLY A 147 7.50 -8.00 -10.12
CA GLY A 147 6.99 -7.27 -8.96
C GLY A 147 5.67 -7.82 -8.45
N PRO A 148 4.98 -7.09 -7.57
CA PRO A 148 3.66 -7.47 -7.08
C PRO A 148 2.67 -7.64 -8.23
N PRO A 149 2.05 -8.81 -8.40
CA PRO A 149 1.07 -9.02 -9.47
C PRO A 149 -0.22 -8.21 -9.25
N ARG A 150 -0.50 -7.79 -8.01
CA ARG A 150 -1.67 -7.01 -7.64
C ARG A 150 -1.25 -5.55 -7.45
N PHE A 151 -1.42 -4.75 -8.49
CA PHE A 151 -1.09 -3.33 -8.50
C PHE A 151 -2.35 -2.50 -8.70
N LEU A 152 -2.80 -1.82 -7.64
CA LEU A 152 -3.90 -0.86 -7.68
C LEU A 152 -3.35 0.56 -7.72
N SER A 153 -3.99 1.47 -8.44
CA SER A 153 -3.55 2.85 -8.55
C SER A 153 -4.70 3.84 -8.54
N ALA A 154 -4.50 4.92 -7.80
CA ALA A 154 -5.40 6.06 -7.79
C ALA A 154 -5.26 6.94 -9.05
N GLY A 155 -4.14 6.84 -9.78
CA GLY A 155 -3.73 7.92 -10.66
C GLY A 155 -3.29 9.14 -9.85
N PRO A 156 -3.36 10.36 -10.41
CA PRO A 156 -3.03 11.57 -9.68
C PRO A 156 -4.04 11.84 -8.55
N ALA A 157 -3.54 12.31 -7.42
CA ALA A 157 -4.39 12.75 -6.32
C ALA A 157 -5.18 14.02 -6.71
N LEU A 158 -6.34 14.22 -6.10
CA LEU A 158 -7.13 15.43 -6.22
C LEU A 158 -6.87 16.32 -5.00
N ASP A 159 -6.47 17.57 -5.23
CA ASP A 159 -6.20 18.54 -4.17
C ASP A 159 -6.80 19.91 -4.50
N GLY A 160 -6.84 20.80 -3.50
CA GLY A 160 -7.29 22.18 -3.66
C GLY A 160 -6.21 23.13 -4.14
N ASP A 161 -6.49 24.43 -4.04
CA ASP A 161 -5.59 25.52 -4.38
C ASP A 161 -5.29 26.38 -3.14
N PRO A 162 -4.04 26.63 -2.75
CA PRO A 162 -2.80 26.02 -3.28
C PRO A 162 -2.73 24.51 -3.00
N PRO A 163 -2.07 23.72 -3.89
CA PRO A 163 -1.89 22.30 -3.64
C PRO A 163 -0.88 22.07 -2.50
N LEU A 164 -1.17 21.12 -1.63
CA LEU A 164 -0.26 20.68 -0.57
C LEU A 164 0.45 19.37 -0.92
N GLY A 165 -0.12 18.59 -1.84
CA GLY A 165 0.48 17.36 -2.35
C GLY A 165 1.45 17.59 -3.52
N SER A 166 2.25 16.56 -3.80
CA SER A 166 3.16 16.55 -4.95
C SER A 166 2.37 16.34 -6.25
N ASN A 167 2.33 17.36 -7.10
CA ASN A 167 1.77 17.31 -8.44
C ASN A 167 0.32 16.73 -8.55
N PRO A 168 -0.65 17.18 -7.75
CA PRO A 168 -2.02 16.72 -7.85
C PRO A 168 -2.77 17.36 -9.04
N VAL A 169 -3.92 16.82 -9.35
CA VAL A 169 -4.94 17.55 -10.12
C VAL A 169 -5.63 18.54 -9.18
N ILE A 170 -5.48 19.84 -9.50
CA ILE A 170 -6.08 20.90 -8.70
C ILE A 170 -7.55 21.02 -9.08
N VAL A 171 -8.44 20.96 -8.08
CA VAL A 171 -9.89 21.13 -8.22
C VAL A 171 -10.37 22.25 -7.29
N ARG A 172 -10.93 23.31 -7.88
CA ARG A 172 -11.34 24.52 -7.15
C ARG A 172 -12.84 24.56 -6.93
N THR A 173 -13.62 23.94 -7.83
CA THR A 173 -15.07 24.01 -7.87
C THR A 173 -15.69 22.61 -7.95
N ALA A 174 -16.98 22.49 -7.61
CA ALA A 174 -17.72 21.24 -7.74
C ALA A 174 -17.76 20.71 -9.20
N PRO A 175 -17.95 21.52 -10.25
CA PRO A 175 -17.87 21.05 -11.63
C PRO A 175 -16.49 20.47 -11.99
N GLU A 176 -15.38 21.14 -11.59
CA GLU A 176 -14.02 20.64 -11.81
C GLU A 176 -13.79 19.30 -11.07
N ALA A 177 -14.26 19.21 -9.82
CA ALA A 177 -14.15 18.02 -9.00
C ALA A 177 -14.87 16.81 -9.65
N ARG A 178 -16.09 17.01 -10.14
CA ARG A 178 -16.83 15.96 -10.87
C ARG A 178 -16.14 15.55 -12.16
N ALA A 179 -15.65 16.53 -12.93
CA ALA A 179 -14.92 16.26 -14.18
C ALA A 179 -13.64 15.48 -13.91
N ALA A 180 -12.89 15.80 -12.84
CA ALA A 180 -11.69 15.09 -12.44
C ALA A 180 -11.97 13.61 -12.09
N VAL A 181 -13.02 13.33 -11.30
CA VAL A 181 -13.43 11.95 -11.01
C VAL A 181 -13.80 11.20 -12.29
N GLN A 182 -14.57 11.83 -13.20
CA GLN A 182 -14.94 11.23 -14.49
C GLN A 182 -13.71 10.89 -15.32
N GLN A 183 -12.72 11.79 -15.35
CA GLN A 183 -11.45 11.58 -16.07
C GLN A 183 -10.66 10.41 -15.46
N LEU A 184 -10.53 10.34 -14.13
CA LEU A 184 -9.86 9.23 -13.45
C LEU A 184 -10.50 7.88 -13.80
N VAL A 185 -11.83 7.79 -13.72
CA VAL A 185 -12.57 6.57 -14.09
C VAL A 185 -12.36 6.19 -15.55
N SER A 186 -12.48 7.15 -16.48
CA SER A 186 -12.31 6.90 -17.93
C SER A 186 -10.88 6.45 -18.26
N ASN A 187 -9.92 6.91 -17.48
CA ASN A 187 -8.51 6.54 -17.60
C ASN A 187 -8.15 5.26 -16.85
N GLY A 188 -9.09 4.62 -16.14
CA GLY A 188 -8.94 3.31 -15.50
C GLY A 188 -8.22 3.34 -14.15
N ALA A 189 -8.40 4.41 -13.38
CA ALA A 189 -8.04 4.43 -11.96
C ALA A 189 -8.87 3.40 -11.19
N ASP A 190 -8.28 2.75 -10.19
CA ASP A 190 -8.95 1.76 -9.34
C ASP A 190 -9.66 2.42 -8.14
N LEU A 191 -9.27 3.65 -7.81
CA LEU A 191 -9.77 4.45 -6.71
C LEU A 191 -9.51 5.94 -6.98
N VAL A 192 -10.13 6.81 -6.20
CA VAL A 192 -9.85 8.26 -6.18
C VAL A 192 -9.06 8.56 -4.92
N LYS A 193 -7.90 9.20 -5.03
CA LYS A 193 -7.14 9.74 -3.89
C LYS A 193 -7.52 11.20 -3.67
N VAL A 194 -8.03 11.54 -2.49
CA VAL A 194 -8.22 12.92 -2.02
C VAL A 194 -7.07 13.36 -1.14
N TYR A 195 -6.74 14.67 -1.18
CA TYR A 195 -5.63 15.23 -0.44
C TYR A 195 -6.06 16.42 0.45
N GLU A 196 -5.12 17.13 1.05
CA GLU A 196 -5.26 17.98 2.23
C GLU A 196 -6.09 19.25 2.06
N ASN A 197 -5.99 19.95 0.91
CA ASN A 197 -6.50 21.32 0.78
C ASN A 197 -7.82 21.45 -0.01
N LEU A 198 -8.52 20.36 -0.21
CA LEU A 198 -9.83 20.40 -0.87
C LEU A 198 -10.82 21.36 -0.15
N SER A 199 -11.52 22.18 -0.91
CA SER A 199 -12.67 22.91 -0.38
C SER A 199 -13.78 21.93 -0.02
N ARG A 200 -14.65 22.31 0.91
CA ARG A 200 -15.83 21.50 1.28
C ARG A 200 -16.69 21.19 0.05
N GLU A 201 -16.92 22.20 -0.78
CA GLU A 201 -17.71 22.05 -2.02
C GLU A 201 -17.09 21.02 -2.97
N ALA A 202 -15.78 21.12 -3.24
CA ALA A 202 -15.07 20.19 -4.11
C ALA A 202 -15.04 18.78 -3.52
N TYR A 203 -14.75 18.64 -2.22
CA TYR A 203 -14.71 17.34 -1.55
C TYR A 203 -16.04 16.58 -1.65
N PHE A 204 -17.15 17.22 -1.27
CA PHE A 204 -18.46 16.55 -1.35
C PHE A 204 -18.90 16.29 -2.79
N ALA A 205 -18.47 17.11 -3.76
CA ALA A 205 -18.71 16.84 -5.17
C ALA A 205 -17.91 15.63 -5.68
N ILE A 206 -16.66 15.43 -5.19
CA ILE A 206 -15.88 14.20 -5.43
C ILE A 206 -16.63 12.99 -4.89
N MET A 207 -17.05 13.04 -3.61
CA MET A 207 -17.72 11.92 -2.95
C MET A 207 -18.99 11.50 -3.69
N ASP A 208 -19.85 12.47 -4.04
CA ASP A 208 -21.09 12.24 -4.78
C ASP A 208 -20.84 11.65 -6.19
N GLU A 209 -19.88 12.18 -6.96
CA GLU A 209 -19.58 11.67 -8.29
C GLU A 209 -18.92 10.29 -8.23
N ALA A 210 -18.03 10.06 -7.27
CA ALA A 210 -17.39 8.76 -7.05
C ALA A 210 -18.43 7.69 -6.69
N GLN A 211 -19.43 8.02 -5.86
CA GLN A 211 -20.54 7.13 -5.54
C GLN A 211 -21.36 6.77 -6.80
N ARG A 212 -21.69 7.76 -7.64
CA ARG A 212 -22.39 7.52 -8.92
C ARG A 212 -21.59 6.62 -9.86
N ARG A 213 -20.28 6.76 -9.88
CA ARG A 213 -19.36 5.96 -10.70
C ARG A 213 -18.99 4.63 -10.08
N LYS A 214 -19.38 4.37 -8.83
CA LYS A 214 -19.03 3.16 -8.05
C LYS A 214 -17.52 2.97 -7.92
N ILE A 215 -16.75 4.06 -7.86
CA ILE A 215 -15.32 4.05 -7.59
C ILE A 215 -15.11 4.47 -6.12
N PRO A 216 -14.28 3.76 -5.34
CA PRO A 216 -14.01 4.13 -3.96
C PRO A 216 -13.18 5.42 -3.87
N VAL A 217 -13.39 6.17 -2.78
CA VAL A 217 -12.56 7.32 -2.41
C VAL A 217 -11.75 6.95 -1.19
N ASP A 218 -10.44 7.08 -1.32
CA ASP A 218 -9.43 6.88 -0.29
C ASP A 218 -8.61 8.17 -0.16
N GLY A 219 -7.88 8.35 0.92
CA GLY A 219 -6.97 9.49 1.00
C GLY A 219 -6.92 10.15 2.36
N HIS A 220 -6.31 11.31 2.39
CA HIS A 220 -6.27 12.13 3.58
C HIS A 220 -7.67 12.66 3.91
N VAL A 221 -7.89 13.03 5.15
CA VAL A 221 -9.07 13.82 5.52
C VAL A 221 -8.70 15.29 5.33
N PRO A 222 -9.27 15.99 4.33
CA PRO A 222 -8.88 17.36 4.06
C PRO A 222 -9.09 18.25 5.28
N PHE A 223 -8.18 19.17 5.56
CA PHE A 223 -8.22 19.96 6.80
C PHE A 223 -9.52 20.78 6.99
N ARG A 224 -10.30 21.01 5.92
CA ARG A 224 -11.62 21.66 5.99
C ARG A 224 -12.77 20.70 6.27
N ILE A 225 -12.51 19.42 6.35
CA ILE A 225 -13.46 18.33 6.58
C ILE A 225 -13.15 17.72 7.94
N THR A 226 -14.17 17.36 8.71
CA THR A 226 -13.93 16.60 9.94
C THR A 226 -13.81 15.10 9.64
N PRO A 227 -13.13 14.33 10.47
CA PRO A 227 -13.11 12.87 10.34
C PRO A 227 -14.51 12.25 10.26
N GLU A 228 -15.45 12.79 11.04
CA GLU A 228 -16.84 12.34 11.07
C GLU A 228 -17.54 12.64 9.74
N GLU A 229 -17.35 13.85 9.18
CA GLU A 229 -17.92 14.22 7.89
C GLU A 229 -17.35 13.37 6.75
N ALA A 230 -16.07 13.05 6.79
CA ALA A 230 -15.43 12.16 5.81
C ALA A 230 -16.00 10.74 5.88
N ALA A 231 -16.14 10.21 7.09
CA ALA A 231 -16.73 8.90 7.34
C ALA A 231 -18.20 8.83 6.89
N ASP A 232 -19.01 9.84 7.27
CA ASP A 232 -20.44 9.90 6.90
C ASP A 232 -20.64 10.11 5.39
N ALA A 233 -19.69 10.76 4.70
CA ALA A 233 -19.67 10.89 3.25
C ALA A 233 -19.28 9.60 2.52
N GLY A 234 -18.78 8.57 3.24
CA GLY A 234 -18.43 7.27 2.69
C GLY A 234 -16.98 7.18 2.17
N GLN A 235 -16.06 7.99 2.68
CA GLN A 235 -14.63 7.78 2.42
C GLN A 235 -14.23 6.39 2.97
N ARG A 236 -13.62 5.56 2.11
CA ARG A 236 -13.36 4.16 2.43
C ARG A 236 -12.15 3.97 3.35
N THR A 237 -11.07 4.71 3.10
CA THR A 237 -9.88 4.69 3.96
C THR A 237 -9.45 6.11 4.31
N ALA A 238 -8.97 6.28 5.55
CA ALA A 238 -8.25 7.45 6.00
C ALA A 238 -6.75 7.10 6.06
N GLU A 239 -5.94 7.90 5.36
CA GLU A 239 -4.51 7.65 5.31
C GLU A 239 -3.83 8.32 6.50
N HIS A 240 -2.87 7.59 7.09
CA HIS A 240 -2.09 7.94 8.27
C HIS A 240 -2.91 8.09 9.57
N PRO A 241 -2.34 7.77 10.75
CA PRO A 241 -3.04 7.93 12.04
C PRO A 241 -3.36 9.39 12.36
N GLU A 242 -2.65 10.32 11.75
CA GLU A 242 -2.91 11.77 11.89
C GLU A 242 -4.28 12.19 11.34
N ALA A 243 -4.89 11.40 10.43
CA ALA A 243 -6.26 11.63 9.97
C ALA A 243 -7.26 11.72 11.14
N LEU A 244 -6.92 11.11 12.27
CA LEU A 244 -7.72 11.18 13.50
C LEU A 244 -7.44 12.45 14.33
N ALA A 245 -6.30 13.12 14.12
CA ALA A 245 -5.84 14.21 14.99
C ALA A 245 -6.85 15.36 15.11
N ALA A 246 -7.52 15.72 14.00
CA ALA A 246 -8.55 16.74 14.01
C ALA A 246 -9.78 16.32 14.83
N GLY A 247 -10.22 15.05 14.73
CA GLY A 247 -11.32 14.51 15.52
C GLY A 247 -10.98 14.38 17.00
N CYS A 248 -9.70 14.20 17.33
CA CYS A 248 -9.20 14.12 18.71
C CYS A 248 -8.94 15.48 19.37
N SER A 249 -8.95 16.58 18.64
CA SER A 249 -8.52 17.89 19.16
C SER A 249 -9.69 18.73 19.65
N ARG A 250 -9.64 19.18 20.90
CA ARG A 250 -10.59 20.19 21.42
C ARG A 250 -10.42 21.58 20.77
N ARG A 251 -9.36 21.79 20.00
CA ARG A 251 -9.06 23.06 19.31
C ARG A 251 -9.17 22.93 17.80
N ALA A 252 -9.70 21.83 17.27
CA ALA A 252 -9.75 21.55 15.83
C ALA A 252 -10.32 22.73 15.00
N GLU A 253 -11.40 23.35 15.44
CA GLU A 253 -12.01 24.49 14.75
C GLU A 253 -11.09 25.74 14.75
N ALA A 254 -10.44 26.04 15.87
CA ALA A 254 -9.50 27.15 15.96
C ALA A 254 -8.26 26.92 15.11
N GLU A 255 -7.73 25.69 15.11
CA GLU A 255 -6.56 25.32 14.31
C GLU A 255 -6.88 25.31 12.82
N ARG A 256 -8.08 24.89 12.41
CA ARG A 256 -8.53 25.02 11.01
C ARG A 256 -8.54 26.47 10.54
N LYS A 257 -9.09 27.39 11.35
CA LYS A 257 -9.10 28.82 11.02
C LYS A 257 -7.70 29.40 10.94
N ARG A 258 -6.83 29.03 11.88
CA ARG A 258 -5.42 29.43 11.87
C ARG A 258 -4.71 28.94 10.61
N PHE A 259 -4.85 27.66 10.28
CA PHE A 259 -4.20 27.08 9.11
C PHE A 259 -4.76 27.65 7.79
N ALA A 260 -6.07 27.93 7.71
CA ALA A 260 -6.66 28.62 6.56
C ALA A 260 -6.03 30.01 6.34
N SER A 261 -5.65 30.74 7.41
CA SER A 261 -4.94 32.00 7.28
C SER A 261 -3.50 31.81 6.76
N VAL A 262 -2.80 30.73 7.17
CA VAL A 262 -1.48 30.39 6.63
C VAL A 262 -1.58 30.09 5.12
N LEU A 263 -2.61 29.38 4.71
CA LEU A 263 -2.83 29.02 3.30
C LEU A 263 -3.21 30.22 2.43
N ALA A 264 -3.78 31.29 2.99
CA ALA A 264 -4.06 32.51 2.25
C ALA A 264 -2.77 33.21 1.75
N ASP A 265 -1.68 33.06 2.49
CA ASP A 265 -0.37 33.63 2.17
C ASP A 265 0.63 32.57 1.69
N TYR A 266 0.18 31.35 1.40
CA TYR A 266 1.02 30.18 1.16
C TYR A 266 2.07 30.38 0.07
N ASP A 267 1.68 30.99 -1.06
CA ASP A 267 2.57 31.21 -2.20
C ASP A 267 3.74 32.15 -1.86
N SER A 268 3.55 33.03 -0.88
CA SER A 268 4.58 33.97 -0.41
C SER A 268 5.59 33.33 0.55
N LEU A 269 5.29 32.13 1.09
CA LEU A 269 6.17 31.45 2.02
C LEU A 269 7.39 30.85 1.30
N PRO A 270 8.57 30.83 1.93
CA PRO A 270 9.70 30.03 1.47
C PRO A 270 9.34 28.53 1.39
N ASP A 271 9.95 27.79 0.47
CA ASP A 271 9.60 26.37 0.27
C ASP A 271 9.75 25.51 1.54
N GLY A 272 10.77 25.75 2.36
CA GLY A 272 10.92 25.09 3.65
C GLY A 272 9.78 25.38 4.62
N GLU A 273 9.29 26.63 4.65
CA GLU A 273 8.15 27.05 5.48
C GLU A 273 6.83 26.43 4.97
N LYS A 274 6.63 26.36 3.65
CA LYS A 274 5.49 25.67 3.06
C LYS A 274 5.41 24.22 3.53
N PHE A 275 6.54 23.52 3.45
CA PHE A 275 6.65 22.14 3.90
C PHE A 275 6.33 21.99 5.40
N LEU A 276 6.91 22.84 6.25
CA LEU A 276 6.73 22.74 7.69
C LEU A 276 5.35 23.18 8.18
N ALA A 277 4.66 24.05 7.45
CA ALA A 277 3.38 24.61 7.87
C ALA A 277 2.31 23.54 8.15
N MET A 278 2.23 22.52 7.30
CA MET A 278 1.30 21.39 7.43
C MET A 278 1.59 20.58 8.70
N PHE A 279 2.85 20.25 8.95
CA PHE A 279 3.24 19.48 10.13
C PHE A 279 3.12 20.27 11.45
N ARG A 280 3.34 21.59 11.40
CA ARG A 280 3.04 22.46 12.55
C ARG A 280 1.54 22.52 12.85
N HIS A 281 0.69 22.44 11.80
CA HIS A 281 -0.76 22.31 11.98
C HIS A 281 -1.12 20.99 12.65
N ALA A 282 -0.63 19.86 12.12
CA ALA A 282 -0.82 18.54 12.72
C ALA A 282 -0.36 18.52 14.19
N ARG A 283 0.83 19.05 14.47
CA ARG A 283 1.36 19.16 15.84
C ARG A 283 0.42 19.92 16.77
N ALA A 284 -0.14 21.04 16.34
CA ALA A 284 -1.07 21.83 17.16
C ALA A 284 -2.36 21.07 17.48
N LEU A 285 -2.82 20.21 16.57
CA LEU A 285 -3.95 19.31 16.81
C LEU A 285 -3.59 18.26 17.88
N TYR A 286 -2.43 17.62 17.76
CA TYR A 286 -1.94 16.66 18.75
C TYR A 286 -1.73 17.29 20.14
N ASP A 287 -1.18 18.48 20.22
CA ASP A 287 -0.96 19.22 21.50
C ASP A 287 -2.26 19.57 22.23
N SER A 288 -3.39 19.55 21.53
CA SER A 288 -4.72 19.84 22.09
C SER A 288 -5.65 18.64 22.16
N ARG A 289 -5.07 17.44 22.17
CA ARG A 289 -5.78 16.17 22.20
C ARG A 289 -6.72 16.06 23.40
N ASP A 290 -7.89 15.48 23.18
CA ASP A 290 -8.93 15.23 24.15
C ASP A 290 -9.44 13.78 24.01
N PRO A 291 -9.33 12.96 25.07
CA PRO A 291 -9.72 11.54 25.00
C PRO A 291 -11.20 11.31 24.64
N THR A 292 -12.09 12.21 25.07
CA THR A 292 -13.53 12.09 24.80
C THR A 292 -13.81 12.36 23.31
N ALA A 293 -13.18 13.39 22.74
CA ALA A 293 -13.28 13.69 21.31
C ALA A 293 -12.70 12.54 20.49
N CYS A 294 -11.53 11.97 20.88
CA CYS A 294 -10.96 10.81 20.23
C CYS A 294 -11.93 9.61 20.18
N ALA A 295 -12.55 9.27 21.32
CA ALA A 295 -13.47 8.16 21.39
C ALA A 295 -14.67 8.35 20.44
N SER A 296 -15.18 9.57 20.30
CA SER A 296 -16.28 9.91 19.37
C SER A 296 -15.87 9.73 17.90
N ALA A 297 -14.70 10.22 17.52
CA ALA A 297 -14.18 10.12 16.16
C ALA A 297 -13.91 8.66 15.77
N ILE A 298 -13.29 7.89 16.67
CA ILE A 298 -13.02 6.45 16.49
C ILE A 298 -14.32 5.67 16.32
N GLU A 299 -15.33 5.92 17.18
CA GLU A 299 -16.64 5.26 17.07
C GLU A 299 -17.33 5.58 15.73
N THR A 300 -17.13 6.80 15.20
CA THR A 300 -17.66 7.16 13.90
C THR A 300 -16.97 6.38 12.78
N TYR A 301 -15.64 6.20 12.83
CA TYR A 301 -14.91 5.36 11.88
C TYR A 301 -15.40 3.91 11.95
N ARG A 302 -15.47 3.34 13.16
CA ARG A 302 -15.97 1.98 13.37
C ARG A 302 -17.37 1.78 12.78
N ARG A 303 -18.31 2.65 13.11
CA ARG A 303 -19.71 2.58 12.65
C ARG A 303 -19.85 2.68 11.13
N ASN A 304 -19.03 3.51 10.49
CA ASN A 304 -19.05 3.71 9.04
C ASN A 304 -18.15 2.72 8.28
N GLY A 305 -17.38 1.87 8.99
CA GLY A 305 -16.48 0.90 8.36
C GLY A 305 -15.28 1.54 7.66
N VAL A 306 -14.86 2.74 8.09
CA VAL A 306 -13.65 3.39 7.60
C VAL A 306 -12.44 2.61 8.06
N ALA A 307 -11.56 2.22 7.14
CA ALA A 307 -10.26 1.64 7.50
C ALA A 307 -9.18 2.72 7.60
N VAL A 308 -8.16 2.49 8.39
CA VAL A 308 -7.03 3.43 8.56
C VAL A 308 -5.73 2.77 8.14
N THR A 309 -4.94 3.43 7.29
CA THR A 309 -3.56 3.02 7.06
C THR A 309 -2.69 3.48 8.22
N ALA A 310 -1.86 2.60 8.74
CA ALA A 310 -1.11 2.91 9.93
C ALA A 310 0.12 3.78 9.65
N ASP A 311 0.94 3.43 8.64
CA ASP A 311 2.11 4.21 8.18
C ASP A 311 3.03 4.73 9.31
N LEU A 312 3.05 4.04 10.45
CA LEU A 312 3.80 4.41 11.67
C LEU A 312 5.29 4.60 11.40
N LEU A 313 5.76 3.87 10.38
CA LEU A 313 7.15 3.86 9.98
C LEU A 313 7.62 5.20 9.42
N ALA A 314 6.75 5.94 8.71
CA ALA A 314 7.14 7.16 7.98
C ALA A 314 7.74 8.21 8.92
N TYR A 315 7.02 8.62 9.93
CA TYR A 315 7.51 9.62 10.91
C TYR A 315 8.60 9.06 11.83
N HIS A 316 8.48 7.78 12.19
CA HIS A 316 9.53 7.11 12.98
C HIS A 316 10.89 7.15 12.27
N HIS A 317 10.95 6.82 10.99
CA HIS A 317 12.20 6.84 10.22
C HIS A 317 12.76 8.25 10.07
N VAL A 318 11.93 9.26 9.88
CA VAL A 318 12.39 10.66 9.84
C VAL A 318 13.02 11.05 11.17
N VAL A 319 12.40 10.74 12.31
CA VAL A 319 12.91 11.06 13.63
C VAL A 319 14.22 10.33 13.96
N HIS A 320 14.38 9.10 13.43
CA HIS A 320 15.53 8.23 13.64
C HIS A 320 16.40 8.05 12.39
N ALA A 321 16.41 9.05 11.50
CA ALA A 321 17.05 8.98 10.17
C ALA A 321 18.50 8.53 10.20
N GLU A 322 19.29 8.97 11.18
CA GLU A 322 20.69 8.57 11.32
C GLU A 322 20.83 7.06 11.46
N GLN A 323 20.01 6.43 12.30
CA GLN A 323 20.05 4.97 12.51
C GLN A 323 19.66 4.22 11.24
N VAL A 324 18.67 4.73 10.49
CA VAL A 324 18.22 4.12 9.23
C VAL A 324 19.30 4.21 8.15
N LEU A 325 19.94 5.38 8.01
CA LEU A 325 21.01 5.61 7.03
C LEU A 325 22.28 4.81 7.33
N LEU A 326 22.52 4.48 8.61
CA LEU A 326 23.67 3.68 9.04
C LEU A 326 23.43 2.16 8.89
N ASP A 327 22.22 1.70 8.53
CA ASP A 327 21.96 0.28 8.28
C ASP A 327 22.49 -0.16 6.91
N PRO A 328 23.64 -0.88 6.84
CA PRO A 328 24.25 -1.26 5.58
C PRO A 328 23.42 -2.32 4.82
N ALA A 329 22.66 -3.15 5.55
CA ALA A 329 21.84 -4.19 4.94
C ALA A 329 20.66 -3.59 4.16
N ARG A 330 20.09 -2.50 4.68
CA ARG A 330 19.03 -1.75 4.05
C ARG A 330 19.57 -0.86 2.93
N MET A 331 20.60 -0.06 3.21
CA MET A 331 21.15 0.95 2.30
C MET A 331 21.79 0.36 1.03
N ARG A 332 22.31 -0.87 1.07
CA ARG A 332 22.81 -1.54 -0.14
C ARG A 332 21.74 -1.76 -1.22
N LEU A 333 20.47 -1.79 -0.85
CA LEU A 333 19.34 -1.99 -1.77
C LEU A 333 18.85 -0.68 -2.39
N VAL A 334 19.27 0.46 -1.84
CA VAL A 334 18.89 1.79 -2.31
C VAL A 334 19.89 2.28 -3.34
N PRO A 335 19.45 2.73 -4.54
CA PRO A 335 20.34 3.32 -5.53
C PRO A 335 21.18 4.46 -4.94
N GLN A 336 22.46 4.53 -5.32
CA GLN A 336 23.41 5.47 -4.73
C GLN A 336 22.97 6.94 -4.83
N GLU A 337 22.34 7.32 -5.95
CA GLU A 337 21.83 8.68 -6.13
C GLU A 337 20.71 9.01 -5.13
N ILE A 338 19.77 8.10 -4.94
CA ILE A 338 18.65 8.25 -3.99
C ILE A 338 19.19 8.33 -2.57
N ARG A 339 20.13 7.46 -2.21
CA ARG A 339 20.77 7.48 -0.89
C ARG A 339 21.46 8.82 -0.61
N ARG A 340 22.23 9.35 -1.59
CA ARG A 340 22.86 10.69 -1.47
C ARG A 340 21.83 11.80 -1.30
N ASN A 341 20.70 11.72 -2.00
CA ASN A 341 19.62 12.70 -1.86
C ASN A 341 19.01 12.65 -0.46
N TRP A 342 18.81 11.46 0.11
CA TRP A 342 18.36 11.31 1.50
C TRP A 342 19.38 11.88 2.49
N GLU A 343 20.67 11.52 2.35
CA GLU A 343 21.73 12.02 3.21
C GLU A 343 21.77 13.56 3.20
N ASN A 344 21.71 14.19 2.03
CA ASN A 344 21.69 15.64 1.89
C ASN A 344 20.45 16.27 2.53
N TRP A 345 19.27 15.68 2.31
CA TRP A 345 18.03 16.19 2.88
C TRP A 345 18.08 16.18 4.42
N PHE A 346 18.54 15.09 5.02
CA PHE A 346 18.65 14.97 6.48
C PHE A 346 19.72 15.86 7.11
N GLN A 347 20.61 16.47 6.34
CA GLN A 347 21.56 17.47 6.82
C GLN A 347 20.98 18.90 6.82
N SER A 348 19.83 19.13 6.19
CA SER A 348 19.23 20.45 6.08
C SER A 348 18.66 20.97 7.41
N GLU A 349 18.59 22.29 7.56
CA GLU A 349 17.97 22.93 8.72
C GLU A 349 16.46 22.66 8.77
N THR A 350 15.79 22.70 7.61
CA THR A 350 14.39 22.39 7.48
C THR A 350 14.06 20.98 8.02
N THR A 351 14.91 19.99 7.71
CA THR A 351 14.69 18.62 8.20
C THR A 351 14.93 18.52 9.72
N ARG A 352 15.90 19.21 10.28
CA ARG A 352 16.09 19.24 11.74
C ARG A 352 14.87 19.82 12.46
N GLU A 353 14.28 20.87 11.90
CA GLU A 353 13.04 21.43 12.44
C GLU A 353 11.88 20.44 12.27
N PHE A 354 11.74 19.81 11.09
CA PHE A 354 10.76 18.76 10.85
C PHE A 354 10.85 17.63 11.87
N GLN A 355 12.06 17.11 12.13
CA GLN A 355 12.29 16.11 13.17
C GLN A 355 11.84 16.58 14.57
N SER A 356 12.08 17.87 14.90
CA SER A 356 11.67 18.44 16.18
C SER A 356 10.15 18.52 16.33
N ILE A 357 9.43 18.78 15.23
CA ILE A 357 7.97 18.77 15.18
C ILE A 357 7.43 17.35 15.34
N LEU A 358 8.00 16.37 14.63
CA LEU A 358 7.51 15.00 14.62
C LEU A 358 7.83 14.20 15.89
N ARG A 359 8.96 14.47 16.54
CA ARG A 359 9.42 13.69 17.70
C ARG A 359 8.35 13.48 18.79
N PRO A 360 7.57 14.48 19.20
CA PRO A 360 6.48 14.27 20.16
C PRO A 360 5.18 13.71 19.54
N ILE A 361 5.05 13.69 18.20
CA ILE A 361 3.89 13.11 17.52
C ILE A 361 4.01 11.58 17.46
N VAL A 362 5.20 11.05 17.18
CA VAL A 362 5.42 9.59 16.98
C VAL A 362 4.81 8.72 18.08
N PRO A 363 4.99 8.98 19.40
CA PRO A 363 4.34 8.15 20.42
C PRO A 363 2.80 8.28 20.43
N LEU A 364 2.26 9.42 20.01
CA LEU A 364 0.82 9.65 19.93
C LEU A 364 0.18 8.92 18.75
N GLU A 365 0.93 8.68 17.68
CA GLU A 365 0.48 7.84 16.56
C GLU A 365 0.40 6.38 16.95
N LEU A 366 1.38 5.87 17.70
CA LEU A 366 1.29 4.52 18.30
C LEU A 366 0.05 4.38 19.18
N GLU A 367 -0.24 5.41 19.99
CA GLU A 367 -1.45 5.44 20.81
C GLU A 367 -2.73 5.48 19.96
N ASN A 368 -2.76 6.26 18.88
CA ASN A 368 -3.90 6.29 17.97
C ASN A 368 -4.17 4.92 17.35
N VAL A 369 -3.13 4.26 16.86
CA VAL A 369 -3.24 2.91 16.28
C VAL A 369 -3.74 1.92 17.31
N ARG A 370 -3.24 1.96 18.55
CA ARG A 370 -3.73 1.13 19.65
C ARG A 370 -5.23 1.35 19.90
N LEU A 371 -5.66 2.60 20.03
CA LEU A 371 -7.07 2.94 20.28
C LEU A 371 -7.99 2.52 19.12
N LEU A 372 -7.54 2.66 17.88
CA LEU A 372 -8.27 2.21 16.70
C LEU A 372 -8.42 0.68 16.71
N ASN A 373 -7.36 -0.06 17.05
CA ASN A 373 -7.39 -1.52 17.17
C ASN A 373 -8.33 -1.99 18.30
N GLU A 374 -8.24 -1.39 19.49
CA GLU A 374 -9.10 -1.68 20.62
C GLU A 374 -10.60 -1.43 20.34
N ALA A 375 -10.89 -0.57 19.36
CA ALA A 375 -12.25 -0.25 18.94
C ALA A 375 -12.70 -1.05 17.70
N ASP A 376 -11.97 -2.07 17.26
CA ASP A 376 -12.26 -2.87 16.07
C ASP A 376 -12.35 -2.06 14.76
N VAL A 377 -11.62 -0.95 14.65
CA VAL A 377 -11.42 -0.25 13.38
C VAL A 377 -10.40 -1.02 12.54
N LEU A 378 -10.72 -1.31 11.27
CA LEU A 378 -9.80 -2.04 10.39
C LEU A 378 -8.52 -1.23 10.15
N LEU A 379 -7.39 -1.80 10.55
CA LEU A 379 -6.07 -1.26 10.27
C LEU A 379 -5.47 -1.93 9.03
N LEU A 380 -4.74 -1.13 8.24
CA LEU A 380 -4.05 -1.55 7.03
C LEU A 380 -2.56 -1.23 7.19
N ALA A 381 -1.72 -2.25 7.02
CA ALA A 381 -0.27 -2.03 6.98
C ALA A 381 0.11 -1.28 5.70
N ALA A 382 0.91 -0.25 5.86
CA ALA A 382 1.31 0.64 4.79
C ALA A 382 2.66 1.28 5.12
N THR A 383 3.37 1.79 4.11
CA THR A 383 4.74 2.26 4.32
C THR A 383 5.03 3.65 3.81
N ASP A 384 4.15 4.17 2.98
CA ASP A 384 4.39 5.41 2.25
C ASP A 384 5.71 5.37 1.42
N VAL A 385 6.07 4.18 0.90
CA VAL A 385 7.23 4.03 0.00
C VAL A 385 7.14 5.03 -1.15
N GLY A 386 8.20 5.81 -1.30
CA GLY A 386 8.29 6.98 -2.17
C GLY A 386 8.73 8.20 -1.37
N VAL A 387 8.41 8.27 -0.08
CA VAL A 387 9.03 9.23 0.83
C VAL A 387 10.44 8.76 1.26
N PRO A 388 11.31 9.68 1.71
CA PRO A 388 12.67 9.32 2.12
C PRO A 388 12.72 8.24 3.19
N LEU A 389 13.77 7.40 3.14
CA LEU A 389 14.09 6.31 4.07
C LEU A 389 13.18 5.08 3.99
N GLN A 390 12.15 5.10 3.16
CA GLN A 390 11.30 3.93 2.93
C GLN A 390 11.89 3.07 1.82
N VAL A 391 12.23 1.80 2.16
CA VAL A 391 12.76 0.82 1.19
C VAL A 391 11.68 -0.19 0.86
N PRO A 392 11.29 -0.32 -0.42
CA PRO A 392 10.21 -1.22 -0.82
C PRO A 392 10.37 -2.63 -0.25
N GLY A 393 9.31 -3.18 0.28
CA GLY A 393 9.25 -4.51 0.88
C GLY A 393 9.82 -4.57 2.29
N ILE A 394 11.07 -4.15 2.52
CA ILE A 394 11.65 -4.14 3.87
C ILE A 394 10.84 -3.28 4.82
N SER A 395 10.44 -2.09 4.36
CA SER A 395 9.68 -1.16 5.18
C SER A 395 8.36 -1.75 5.67
N LEU A 396 7.70 -2.62 4.89
CA LEU A 396 6.47 -3.27 5.35
C LEU A 396 6.71 -4.19 6.55
N HIS A 397 7.81 -4.94 6.57
CA HIS A 397 8.12 -5.79 7.73
C HIS A 397 8.41 -4.96 8.98
N VAL A 398 9.09 -3.82 8.82
CA VAL A 398 9.32 -2.90 9.95
C VAL A 398 8.01 -2.26 10.41
N GLU A 399 7.11 -1.94 9.48
CA GLU A 399 5.76 -1.45 9.83
C GLU A 399 4.99 -2.49 10.66
N LEU A 400 5.05 -3.78 10.30
CA LEU A 400 4.44 -4.85 11.10
C LEU A 400 5.02 -4.92 12.53
N GLU A 401 6.35 -4.70 12.69
CA GLU A 401 6.99 -4.59 14.01
C GLU A 401 6.46 -3.38 14.79
N ARG A 402 6.28 -2.23 14.11
CA ARG A 402 5.72 -1.01 14.73
C ARG A 402 4.27 -1.20 15.15
N LEU A 403 3.46 -1.93 14.39
CA LEU A 403 2.10 -2.28 14.76
C LEU A 403 2.05 -3.11 16.05
N VAL A 404 2.97 -4.09 16.17
CA VAL A 404 3.09 -4.87 17.42
C VAL A 404 3.55 -3.98 18.58
N GLU A 405 4.47 -3.04 18.34
CA GLU A 405 4.87 -2.06 19.35
C GLU A 405 3.71 -1.15 19.78
N ALA A 406 2.81 -0.82 18.85
CA ALA A 406 1.58 -0.07 19.13
C ALA A 406 0.55 -0.87 19.95
N GLY A 407 0.78 -2.19 20.19
CA GLY A 407 -0.07 -3.03 21.01
C GLY A 407 -0.90 -4.07 20.26
N LEU A 408 -0.75 -4.18 18.93
CA LEU A 408 -1.37 -5.27 18.17
C LEU A 408 -0.68 -6.60 18.50
N SER A 409 -1.44 -7.68 18.51
CA SER A 409 -0.86 -9.02 18.50
C SER A 409 -0.16 -9.29 17.14
N PRO A 410 0.78 -10.24 17.08
CA PRO A 410 1.37 -10.63 15.79
C PRO A 410 0.32 -11.07 14.75
N LEU A 411 -0.79 -11.66 15.18
CA LEU A 411 -1.90 -12.02 14.30
C LEU A 411 -2.58 -10.78 13.69
N GLU A 412 -2.93 -9.79 14.52
CA GLU A 412 -3.57 -8.56 14.07
C GLU A 412 -2.66 -7.76 13.15
N ALA A 413 -1.36 -7.69 13.45
CA ALA A 413 -0.36 -7.10 12.57
C ALA A 413 -0.30 -7.84 11.21
N LEU A 414 -0.32 -9.18 11.21
CA LEU A 414 -0.35 -9.96 9.97
C LEU A 414 -1.66 -9.78 9.20
N GLN A 415 -2.79 -9.69 9.89
CA GLN A 415 -4.09 -9.40 9.28
C GLN A 415 -4.11 -8.04 8.58
N SER A 416 -3.44 -7.03 9.13
CA SER A 416 -3.38 -5.70 8.52
C SER A 416 -2.69 -5.68 7.15
N ALA A 417 -1.83 -6.68 6.86
CA ALA A 417 -1.15 -6.85 5.58
C ALA A 417 -1.71 -8.00 4.72
N THR A 418 -2.76 -8.69 5.14
CA THR A 418 -3.31 -9.85 4.42
C THR A 418 -4.83 -9.82 4.32
N LEU A 419 -5.52 -10.15 5.39
CA LEU A 419 -6.98 -10.29 5.45
C LEU A 419 -7.71 -8.95 5.35
N ASN A 420 -7.22 -7.92 6.05
CA ASN A 420 -7.86 -6.60 6.07
C ASN A 420 -7.78 -5.90 4.70
N PRO A 421 -6.62 -5.87 3.98
CA PRO A 421 -6.59 -5.44 2.59
C PRO A 421 -7.64 -6.12 1.71
N ALA A 422 -7.75 -7.45 1.80
CA ALA A 422 -8.72 -8.21 1.02
C ALA A 422 -10.18 -7.80 1.33
N ARG A 423 -10.50 -7.54 2.60
CA ARG A 423 -11.82 -7.05 3.04
C ARG A 423 -12.11 -5.65 2.52
N VAL A 424 -11.21 -4.70 2.72
CA VAL A 424 -11.37 -3.29 2.32
C VAL A 424 -11.47 -3.15 0.81
N LEU A 425 -10.68 -3.94 0.07
CA LEU A 425 -10.71 -3.98 -1.39
C LEU A 425 -11.89 -4.77 -1.97
N LYS A 426 -12.71 -5.41 -1.11
CA LYS A 426 -13.81 -6.29 -1.51
C LYS A 426 -13.34 -7.48 -2.38
N MET A 427 -12.17 -8.01 -2.06
CA MET A 427 -11.53 -9.13 -2.75
C MET A 427 -11.40 -10.37 -1.84
N ALA A 428 -12.09 -10.42 -0.70
CA ALA A 428 -11.98 -11.50 0.28
C ALA A 428 -12.34 -12.90 -0.29
N ASP A 429 -13.17 -12.96 -1.33
CA ASP A 429 -13.48 -14.21 -2.05
C ASP A 429 -12.29 -14.73 -2.88
N SER A 430 -11.29 -13.88 -3.13
CA SER A 430 -10.16 -14.20 -4.01
C SER A 430 -8.80 -14.11 -3.34
N LEU A 431 -8.67 -13.40 -2.20
CA LEU A 431 -7.42 -13.08 -1.54
C LEU A 431 -7.56 -13.15 0.00
N GLY A 432 -6.46 -12.98 0.69
CA GLY A 432 -6.40 -12.74 2.14
C GLY A 432 -6.33 -14.00 3.00
N THR A 433 -6.65 -15.19 2.48
CA THR A 433 -6.52 -16.48 3.17
C THR A 433 -6.05 -17.57 2.21
N ILE A 434 -5.63 -18.72 2.74
CA ILE A 434 -5.14 -19.87 1.96
C ILE A 434 -6.26 -20.90 1.85
N GLU A 435 -7.06 -20.79 0.79
CA GLU A 435 -8.22 -21.66 0.58
C GLU A 435 -8.34 -22.04 -0.91
N PRO A 436 -8.87 -23.23 -1.22
CA PRO A 436 -9.10 -23.64 -2.61
C PRO A 436 -9.95 -22.62 -3.37
N GLY A 437 -9.56 -22.35 -4.62
CA GLY A 437 -10.21 -21.38 -5.50
C GLY A 437 -9.67 -19.97 -5.41
N LYS A 438 -8.99 -19.57 -4.35
CA LYS A 438 -8.37 -18.26 -4.20
C LYS A 438 -7.11 -18.11 -5.05
N LEU A 439 -6.70 -16.88 -5.29
CA LEU A 439 -5.47 -16.57 -6.02
C LEU A 439 -4.25 -17.06 -5.23
N ALA A 440 -3.30 -17.61 -5.95
CA ALA A 440 -2.10 -18.17 -5.37
C ALA A 440 -1.01 -17.09 -5.22
N ASP A 441 -1.23 -16.22 -4.24
CA ASP A 441 -0.26 -15.25 -3.72
C ASP A 441 0.09 -15.68 -2.29
N LEU A 442 1.29 -16.28 -2.11
CA LEU A 442 1.67 -17.00 -0.89
C LEU A 442 3.11 -16.69 -0.51
N VAL A 443 3.42 -16.68 0.78
CA VAL A 443 4.77 -16.53 1.31
C VAL A 443 5.11 -17.69 2.22
N LEU A 444 6.17 -18.42 1.87
CA LEU A 444 6.72 -19.50 2.68
C LEU A 444 7.82 -18.96 3.60
N LEU A 445 7.67 -19.15 4.90
CA LEU A 445 8.54 -18.64 5.95
C LEU A 445 9.29 -19.79 6.64
N ASP A 446 10.53 -19.54 7.05
CA ASP A 446 11.34 -20.50 7.82
C ASP A 446 11.01 -20.51 9.33
N ALA A 447 10.17 -19.59 9.84
CA ALA A 447 9.77 -19.53 11.25
C ALA A 447 8.34 -18.98 11.43
N ASN A 448 7.74 -19.24 12.60
CA ASN A 448 6.35 -18.88 12.91
C ASN A 448 6.19 -17.35 13.09
N PRO A 449 5.41 -16.67 12.23
CA PRO A 449 5.20 -15.23 12.35
C PRO A 449 4.29 -14.84 13.53
N LEU A 450 3.53 -15.79 14.09
CA LEU A 450 2.66 -15.54 15.25
C LEU A 450 3.43 -15.60 16.59
N GLU A 451 4.60 -16.23 16.61
CA GLU A 451 5.50 -16.20 17.78
C GLU A 451 6.31 -14.90 17.82
N ASP A 452 6.72 -14.42 16.66
CA ASP A 452 7.48 -13.19 16.49
C ASP A 452 7.19 -12.64 15.08
N ILE A 453 6.61 -11.46 14.99
CA ILE A 453 6.25 -10.83 13.71
C ILE A 453 7.48 -10.61 12.81
N ARG A 454 8.69 -10.46 13.37
CA ARG A 454 9.94 -10.38 12.63
C ARG A 454 10.25 -11.61 11.79
N ASN A 455 9.60 -12.74 12.09
CA ASN A 455 9.73 -13.97 11.31
C ASN A 455 9.11 -13.83 9.90
N THR A 456 8.28 -12.84 9.63
CA THR A 456 7.81 -12.50 8.28
C THR A 456 8.95 -12.16 7.32
N GLN A 457 10.12 -11.75 7.85
CA GLN A 457 11.32 -11.47 7.05
C GLN A 457 12.09 -12.77 6.66
N LYS A 458 11.82 -13.91 7.31
CA LYS A 458 12.52 -15.18 7.06
C LYS A 458 11.92 -15.92 5.87
N ILE A 459 11.91 -15.25 4.71
CA ILE A 459 11.25 -15.72 3.49
C ILE A 459 12.11 -16.81 2.79
N ARG A 460 11.52 -17.99 2.61
CA ARG A 460 12.07 -19.13 1.88
C ARG A 460 11.71 -19.14 0.41
N ALA A 461 10.44 -18.81 0.12
CA ALA A 461 9.92 -18.74 -1.23
C ALA A 461 8.68 -17.81 -1.27
N VAL A 462 8.37 -17.32 -2.44
CA VAL A 462 7.15 -16.57 -2.73
C VAL A 462 6.45 -17.24 -3.91
N VAL A 463 5.13 -17.39 -3.81
CA VAL A 463 4.28 -17.67 -4.96
C VAL A 463 3.51 -16.39 -5.26
N ALA A 464 3.64 -15.88 -6.47
CA ALA A 464 2.98 -14.66 -6.90
C ALA A 464 2.28 -14.92 -8.24
N ASP A 465 0.96 -14.73 -8.27
CA ASP A 465 0.09 -15.10 -9.40
C ASP A 465 0.33 -16.55 -9.89
N GLY A 466 0.51 -17.46 -8.92
CA GLY A 466 0.78 -18.87 -9.17
C GLY A 466 2.22 -19.21 -9.58
N ARG A 467 3.07 -18.22 -9.79
CA ARG A 467 4.47 -18.42 -10.15
C ARG A 467 5.34 -18.54 -8.91
N LEU A 468 6.10 -19.64 -8.83
CA LEU A 468 7.05 -19.89 -7.73
C LEU A 468 8.35 -19.11 -7.93
N TYR A 469 8.77 -18.39 -6.89
CA TYR A 469 10.09 -17.79 -6.74
C TYR A 469 10.77 -18.40 -5.52
N ARG A 470 11.79 -19.21 -5.75
CA ARG A 470 12.58 -19.80 -4.67
C ARG A 470 13.56 -18.77 -4.11
N ARG A 471 14.17 -19.03 -2.96
CA ARG A 471 15.14 -18.10 -2.35
C ARG A 471 16.21 -17.62 -3.34
N ALA A 472 16.76 -18.54 -4.16
CA ALA A 472 17.75 -18.18 -5.16
C ALA A 472 17.21 -17.18 -6.23
N ASP A 473 15.94 -17.32 -6.64
CA ASP A 473 15.32 -16.40 -7.57
C ASP A 473 15.11 -15.02 -6.93
N LEU A 474 14.69 -15.02 -5.65
CA LEU A 474 14.50 -13.78 -4.88
C LEU A 474 15.84 -13.08 -4.63
N ASP A 475 16.92 -13.83 -4.35
CA ASP A 475 18.27 -13.29 -4.18
C ASP A 475 18.80 -12.67 -5.49
N GLN A 476 18.47 -13.24 -6.65
CA GLN A 476 18.80 -12.64 -7.94
C GLN A 476 18.07 -11.32 -8.16
N LEU A 477 16.81 -11.18 -7.72
CA LEU A 477 16.08 -9.91 -7.78
C LEU A 477 16.76 -8.83 -6.93
N LEU A 478 17.43 -9.21 -5.84
CA LEU A 478 18.17 -8.30 -4.96
C LEU A 478 19.58 -8.00 -5.47
N ALA A 479 20.23 -8.96 -6.14
CA ALA A 479 21.65 -8.86 -6.56
C ALA A 479 21.87 -7.99 -7.82
N GLY A 480 20.89 -7.87 -8.71
CA GLY A 480 21.00 -7.10 -9.95
C GLY A 480 21.15 -5.58 -9.77
N ARG A 481 21.51 -5.11 -8.55
CA ARG A 481 21.46 -3.70 -8.15
C ARG A 481 22.72 -3.19 -7.43
N GLN A 482 23.80 -3.96 -7.53
CA GLN A 482 25.14 -3.54 -7.04
C GLN A 482 25.86 -2.66 -8.05
#